data_d0fbf89356deb100fb7538f02f591e95
#
_entry.id   d0fbf89356deb100fb7538f02f591e95
#
_cell.length_a   1.000
_cell.length_b   1.000
_cell.length_c   1.000
_cell.angle_alpha   90.00
_cell.angle_beta   90.00
_cell.angle_gamma   90.00
#
_symmetry.space_group_name_H-M   'P 1'
#
loop_
_entity.id
_entity.type
_entity.pdbx_description
1 polymer ?
#
loop_
_entity_poly.entity_id
_entity_poly.type
_entity_poly.pdbx_seq_one_letter_code
_entity_poly.pdbx_strand_id
1 'polypeptide(L)'
;MPKDIRYLKGVGEKRAELFAKKGIKTVEDLLYYFPRSHEDRTEKKDIADCVEGETVCVSITVFSPVRETRVRRNMLISTMIVSDESGVLNVVWYNNRYVKNQFKTGDKYVLYGKVTKNRGKLEMVNPVCEQEGKERFTGKIVPLYPLTSGLTQKILQSTMELAIKEVGRMEEYIPSDIREKYHIAELNFAMKNIHFPENFESYNIARERFVFEELLVLQLALSGRKDINTSQDGIVFEDINCVHEFTDNLPFSLTNAQKKTLNEILKDCKSGKMMNRLVQGDVGSGKT
;
A
#
# COMPACT_ATOMS: atom_id res chain seq x y z
N MET A 1 -23.87 9.98 -4.83
CA MET A 1 -22.86 10.45 -5.78
C MET A 1 -21.54 10.57 -5.06
N PRO A 2 -20.42 10.14 -5.65
CA PRO A 2 -19.12 10.27 -5.02
C PRO A 2 -18.81 11.73 -4.68
N LYS A 3 -18.33 11.98 -3.46
CA LYS A 3 -18.03 13.31 -2.96
C LYS A 3 -16.76 13.84 -3.61
N ASP A 4 -16.82 15.00 -4.28
CA ASP A 4 -15.64 15.65 -4.88
C ASP A 4 -14.61 15.97 -3.79
N ILE A 5 -13.33 15.67 -4.07
CA ILE A 5 -12.22 15.83 -3.13
C ILE A 5 -12.03 17.29 -2.64
N ARG A 6 -12.48 18.28 -3.41
CA ARG A 6 -12.43 19.71 -3.06
C ARG A 6 -13.19 20.04 -1.78
N TYR A 7 -14.21 19.25 -1.44
CA TYR A 7 -15.00 19.44 -0.23
C TYR A 7 -14.38 18.83 1.02
N LEU A 8 -13.25 18.11 0.86
CA LEU A 8 -12.51 17.62 2.02
C LEU A 8 -11.73 18.77 2.67
N LYS A 9 -11.83 18.88 3.99
CA LYS A 9 -11.18 19.96 4.76
C LYS A 9 -9.67 20.02 4.45
N GLY A 10 -9.21 21.20 4.00
CA GLY A 10 -7.80 21.43 3.65
C GLY A 10 -7.42 21.06 2.21
N VAL A 11 -8.37 20.61 1.39
CA VAL A 11 -8.17 20.39 -0.05
C VAL A 11 -8.88 21.51 -0.81
N GLY A 12 -8.17 22.60 -1.11
CA GLY A 12 -8.66 23.64 -2.02
C GLY A 12 -8.34 23.30 -3.47
N GLU A 13 -8.80 24.14 -4.41
CA GLU A 13 -8.65 23.93 -5.86
C GLU A 13 -7.23 23.55 -6.29
N LYS A 14 -6.20 24.29 -5.83
CA LYS A 14 -4.79 24.01 -6.17
C LYS A 14 -4.33 22.61 -5.75
N ARG A 15 -4.80 22.11 -4.60
CA ARG A 15 -4.47 20.75 -4.16
C ARG A 15 -5.27 19.71 -4.91
N ALA A 16 -6.53 19.97 -5.21
CA ALA A 16 -7.36 19.08 -6.02
C ALA A 16 -6.79 18.86 -7.41
N GLU A 17 -6.22 19.89 -8.05
CA GLU A 17 -5.50 19.76 -9.32
C GLU A 17 -4.28 18.83 -9.20
N LEU A 18 -3.56 18.87 -8.07
CA LEU A 18 -2.44 17.96 -7.82
C LEU A 18 -2.90 16.52 -7.62
N PHE A 19 -4.01 16.31 -6.91
CA PHE A 19 -4.65 15.00 -6.76
C PHE A 19 -5.16 14.46 -8.11
N ALA A 20 -5.77 15.32 -8.94
CA ALA A 20 -6.26 14.94 -10.26
C ALA A 20 -5.15 14.42 -11.18
N LYS A 21 -3.89 14.90 -11.06
CA LYS A 21 -2.71 14.33 -11.76
C LYS A 21 -2.44 12.87 -11.42
N LYS A 22 -2.98 12.38 -10.30
CA LYS A 22 -2.91 10.98 -9.86
C LYS A 22 -4.22 10.21 -10.11
N GLY A 23 -5.16 10.79 -10.85
CA GLY A 23 -6.48 10.22 -11.09
C GLY A 23 -7.46 10.36 -9.93
N ILE A 24 -7.08 11.06 -8.86
CA ILE A 24 -7.88 11.22 -7.65
C ILE A 24 -8.75 12.48 -7.80
N LYS A 25 -10.06 12.30 -8.01
CA LYS A 25 -11.04 13.38 -8.18
C LYS A 25 -12.09 13.38 -7.06
N THR A 26 -12.35 12.24 -6.47
CA THR A 26 -13.34 12.04 -5.42
C THR A 26 -12.68 11.56 -4.13
N VAL A 27 -13.43 11.60 -3.03
CA VAL A 27 -12.99 11.04 -1.74
C VAL A 27 -12.84 9.52 -1.83
N GLU A 28 -13.70 8.87 -2.60
CA GLU A 28 -13.60 7.42 -2.86
C GLU A 28 -12.32 7.09 -3.64
N ASP A 29 -11.99 7.84 -4.71
CA ASP A 29 -10.71 7.63 -5.42
C ASP A 29 -9.51 7.74 -4.48
N LEU A 30 -9.59 8.67 -3.51
CA LEU A 30 -8.54 8.83 -2.50
C LEU A 30 -8.46 7.60 -1.59
N LEU A 31 -9.58 7.07 -1.09
CA LEU A 31 -9.60 5.89 -0.21
C LEU A 31 -9.03 4.65 -0.89
N TYR A 32 -9.22 4.50 -2.20
CA TYR A 32 -8.64 3.40 -2.98
C TYR A 32 -7.24 3.72 -3.55
N TYR A 33 -6.66 4.88 -3.19
CA TYR A 33 -5.28 5.20 -3.52
C TYR A 33 -4.33 4.59 -2.47
N PHE A 34 -4.05 3.31 -2.61
CA PHE A 34 -3.30 2.54 -1.63
C PHE A 34 -1.82 2.96 -1.52
N PRO A 35 -1.22 2.86 -0.33
CA PRO A 35 0.20 3.10 -0.14
C PRO A 35 1.03 2.03 -0.86
N ARG A 36 2.21 2.42 -1.38
CA ARG A 36 3.16 1.48 -1.98
C ARG A 36 3.90 0.63 -0.95
N SER A 37 4.06 1.15 0.26
CA SER A 37 4.73 0.51 1.39
C SER A 37 4.37 1.22 2.69
N HIS A 38 4.78 0.64 3.81
CA HIS A 38 4.67 1.25 5.12
C HIS A 38 6.05 1.37 5.76
N GLU A 39 6.22 2.40 6.56
CA GLU A 39 7.38 2.65 7.42
C GLU A 39 7.00 2.32 8.86
N ASP A 40 7.73 1.40 9.49
CA ASP A 40 7.59 1.14 10.91
C ASP A 40 8.35 2.20 11.71
N ARG A 41 7.61 2.96 12.50
CA ARG A 41 8.17 3.97 13.41
C ARG A 41 7.74 3.69 14.86
N THR A 42 7.29 2.45 15.15
CA THR A 42 6.78 2.08 16.48
C THR A 42 7.90 1.90 17.48
N GLU A 43 9.04 1.37 17.04
CA GLU A 43 10.20 1.14 17.89
C GLU A 43 10.91 2.47 18.18
N LYS A 44 10.97 2.83 19.46
CA LYS A 44 11.76 3.97 19.94
C LYS A 44 13.07 3.45 20.50
N LYS A 45 14.18 4.07 20.07
CA LYS A 45 15.51 3.76 20.57
C LYS A 45 16.03 4.88 21.47
N ASP A 46 16.90 4.53 22.39
CA ASP A 46 17.67 5.49 23.16
C ASP A 46 18.80 6.05 22.29
N ILE A 47 19.21 7.30 22.54
CA ILE A 47 20.25 8.00 21.75
C ILE A 47 21.57 7.22 21.78
N ALA A 48 21.92 6.59 22.92
CA ALA A 48 23.15 5.80 23.05
C ALA A 48 23.18 4.57 22.13
N ASP A 49 22.01 3.99 21.82
CA ASP A 49 21.89 2.80 20.98
C ASP A 49 21.75 3.14 19.48
N CYS A 50 21.73 4.42 19.14
CA CYS A 50 21.61 4.84 17.75
C CYS A 50 22.91 4.59 16.98
N VAL A 51 22.77 3.94 15.82
CA VAL A 51 23.90 3.62 14.92
C VAL A 51 23.89 4.54 13.70
N GLU A 52 25.07 4.95 13.23
CA GLU A 52 25.20 5.75 12.01
C GLU A 52 24.63 5.04 10.79
N GLY A 53 23.82 5.74 10.01
CA GLY A 53 23.17 5.23 8.80
C GLY A 53 21.78 4.69 9.04
N GLU A 54 21.39 4.41 10.27
CA GLU A 54 20.08 3.90 10.66
C GLU A 54 19.03 5.01 10.68
N THR A 55 17.77 4.63 10.35
CA THR A 55 16.61 5.52 10.49
C THR A 55 15.80 5.07 11.69
N VAL A 56 15.68 5.92 12.71
CA VAL A 56 15.16 5.56 14.03
C VAL A 56 14.16 6.59 14.53
N CYS A 57 13.33 6.14 15.47
CA CYS A 57 12.46 6.97 16.27
C CYS A 57 13.09 7.14 17.66
N VAL A 58 13.28 8.38 18.12
CA VAL A 58 13.85 8.69 19.45
C VAL A 58 12.93 9.66 20.21
N SER A 59 12.70 9.39 21.49
CA SER A 59 12.05 10.33 22.39
C SER A 59 13.10 11.21 23.04
N ILE A 60 12.90 12.52 22.94
CA ILE A 60 13.93 13.49 23.40
C ILE A 60 13.33 14.63 24.21
N THR A 61 14.19 15.26 24.98
CA THR A 61 13.95 16.57 25.61
C THR A 61 14.83 17.62 24.90
N VAL A 62 14.26 18.77 24.60
CA VAL A 62 14.99 19.90 24.00
C VAL A 62 15.98 20.46 25.04
N PHE A 63 17.28 20.29 24.80
CA PHE A 63 18.32 20.73 25.70
C PHE A 63 18.76 22.19 25.44
N SER A 64 18.83 22.60 24.17
CA SER A 64 19.23 23.96 23.81
C SER A 64 18.21 24.63 22.88
N PRO A 65 18.13 25.98 22.91
CA PRO A 65 17.32 26.69 21.93
C PRO A 65 17.86 26.49 20.52
N VAL A 66 16.99 26.63 19.52
CA VAL A 66 17.38 26.57 18.10
C VAL A 66 18.30 27.74 17.77
N ARG A 67 19.50 27.45 17.25
CA ARG A 67 20.45 28.43 16.75
C ARG A 67 20.43 28.45 15.23
N GLU A 68 20.33 29.64 14.64
CA GLU A 68 20.34 29.86 13.20
C GLU A 68 21.67 30.46 12.74
N THR A 69 22.27 29.86 11.74
CA THR A 69 23.48 30.32 11.09
C THR A 69 23.28 30.45 9.59
N ARG A 70 23.54 31.62 9.02
CA ARG A 70 23.55 31.84 7.57
C ARG A 70 24.98 31.61 7.03
N VAL A 71 25.14 30.55 6.24
CA VAL A 71 26.44 30.17 5.69
C VAL A 71 26.71 30.85 4.34
N ARG A 72 25.66 31.04 3.51
CA ARG A 72 25.69 31.75 2.21
C ARG A 72 24.38 32.49 1.98
N ARG A 73 24.33 33.34 0.90
CA ARG A 73 23.15 34.17 0.59
C ARG A 73 21.80 33.44 0.62
N ASN A 74 21.78 32.10 0.36
CA ASN A 74 20.57 31.31 0.30
C ASN A 74 20.60 30.04 1.19
N MET A 75 21.56 29.90 2.12
CA MET A 75 21.68 28.70 2.94
C MET A 75 21.53 29.07 4.43
N LEU A 76 20.38 28.75 4.99
CA LEU A 76 20.10 28.85 6.41
C LEU A 76 20.25 27.46 7.04
N ILE A 77 21.06 27.36 8.08
CA ILE A 77 21.23 26.15 8.89
C ILE A 77 20.68 26.45 10.27
N SER A 78 19.70 25.66 10.70
CA SER A 78 19.15 25.71 12.06
C SER A 78 19.64 24.47 12.81
N THR A 79 20.22 24.67 13.98
CA THR A 79 20.75 23.59 14.81
C THR A 79 20.14 23.61 16.19
N MET A 80 19.92 22.46 16.78
CA MET A 80 19.41 22.29 18.14
C MET A 80 20.08 21.05 18.77
N ILE A 81 20.33 21.13 20.07
CA ILE A 81 20.82 19.99 20.85
C ILE A 81 19.62 19.43 21.62
N VAL A 82 19.45 18.12 21.52
CA VAL A 82 18.43 17.37 22.25
C VAL A 82 19.08 16.25 23.06
N SER A 83 18.44 15.79 24.10
CA SER A 83 18.92 14.72 24.96
C SER A 83 17.78 13.80 25.39
N ASP A 84 18.16 12.59 25.72
CA ASP A 84 17.41 11.67 26.56
C ASP A 84 18.22 11.33 27.82
N GLU A 85 17.85 10.27 28.55
CA GLU A 85 18.59 9.81 29.73
C GLU A 85 19.92 9.14 29.35
N SER A 86 20.09 8.71 28.11
CA SER A 86 21.22 7.92 27.63
C SER A 86 22.29 8.73 26.92
N GLY A 87 21.93 9.88 26.32
CA GLY A 87 22.88 10.63 25.50
C GLY A 87 22.38 11.96 24.95
N VAL A 88 23.16 12.49 24.02
CA VAL A 88 22.92 13.78 23.37
C VAL A 88 22.99 13.63 21.86
N LEU A 89 22.03 14.24 21.14
CA LEU A 89 21.91 14.22 19.70
C LEU A 89 21.83 15.64 19.15
N ASN A 90 22.57 15.92 18.07
CA ASN A 90 22.42 17.16 17.34
C ASN A 90 21.29 17.01 16.29
N VAL A 91 20.45 18.02 16.19
CA VAL A 91 19.40 18.08 15.16
C VAL A 91 19.65 19.26 14.26
N VAL A 92 19.65 19.03 12.94
CA VAL A 92 20.00 20.03 11.94
C VAL A 92 18.91 20.13 10.88
N TRP A 93 18.50 21.36 10.56
CA TRP A 93 17.60 21.66 9.46
C TRP A 93 18.26 22.60 8.46
N TYR A 94 18.03 22.31 7.18
CA TYR A 94 18.48 23.17 6.09
C TYR A 94 17.31 23.94 5.50
N ASN A 95 17.47 25.26 5.36
CA ASN A 95 16.50 26.17 4.74
C ASN A 95 15.08 26.15 5.34
N ASN A 96 14.94 25.79 6.61
CA ASN A 96 13.66 25.77 7.31
C ASN A 96 13.55 26.97 8.29
N ARG A 97 12.82 27.99 7.90
CA ARG A 97 12.63 29.23 8.70
C ARG A 97 11.64 29.07 9.85
N TYR A 98 10.87 27.98 9.89
CA TYR A 98 9.82 27.79 10.88
C TYR A 98 10.32 27.14 12.16
N VAL A 99 11.45 26.49 12.11
CA VAL A 99 11.99 25.67 13.20
C VAL A 99 12.31 26.53 14.45
N LYS A 100 12.78 27.77 14.27
CA LYS A 100 13.22 28.66 15.37
C LYS A 100 12.18 28.85 16.46
N ASN A 101 10.92 28.97 16.08
CA ASN A 101 9.81 29.26 16.99
C ASN A 101 9.00 28.01 17.40
N GLN A 102 9.40 26.84 16.90
CA GLN A 102 8.67 25.60 17.11
C GLN A 102 9.05 24.91 18.44
N PHE A 103 10.31 25.03 18.86
CA PHE A 103 10.86 24.30 19.99
C PHE A 103 11.20 25.22 21.15
N LYS A 104 10.86 24.80 22.37
CA LYS A 104 11.24 25.44 23.62
C LYS A 104 12.09 24.47 24.44
N THR A 105 13.11 25.00 25.12
CA THR A 105 13.94 24.22 26.04
C THR A 105 13.08 23.57 27.13
N GLY A 106 13.29 22.29 27.37
CA GLY A 106 12.52 21.49 28.31
C GLY A 106 11.31 20.79 27.72
N ASP A 107 10.87 21.16 26.52
CA ASP A 107 9.74 20.45 25.86
C ASP A 107 10.21 19.07 25.37
N LYS A 108 9.28 18.11 25.40
CA LYS A 108 9.50 16.73 24.94
C LYS A 108 8.93 16.52 23.54
N TYR A 109 9.72 15.88 22.70
CA TYR A 109 9.35 15.54 21.31
C TYR A 109 9.74 14.11 20.98
N VAL A 110 9.07 13.55 19.98
CA VAL A 110 9.48 12.32 19.29
C VAL A 110 10.03 12.73 17.94
N LEU A 111 11.27 12.32 17.67
CA LEU A 111 11.96 12.56 16.40
C LEU A 111 12.03 11.27 15.60
N TYR A 112 11.83 11.36 14.29
CA TYR A 112 12.06 10.27 13.37
C TYR A 112 12.94 10.74 12.21
N GLY A 113 14.07 10.07 12.00
CA GLY A 113 15.00 10.46 10.96
C GLY A 113 16.23 9.57 10.89
N LYS A 114 17.04 9.80 9.85
CA LYS A 114 18.29 9.09 9.67
C LYS A 114 19.36 9.67 10.56
N VAL A 115 20.02 8.80 11.32
CA VAL A 115 21.17 9.15 12.15
C VAL A 115 22.43 9.19 11.28
N THR A 116 23.19 10.27 11.42
CA THR A 116 24.49 10.47 10.77
C THR A 116 25.53 10.85 11.81
N LYS A 117 26.79 10.80 11.44
CA LYS A 117 27.89 11.23 12.30
C LYS A 117 28.61 12.43 11.69
N ASN A 118 28.72 13.51 12.44
CA ASN A 118 29.42 14.70 12.02
C ASN A 118 30.47 15.07 13.08
N ARG A 119 31.78 15.05 12.71
CA ARG A 119 32.90 15.30 13.61
C ARG A 119 32.84 14.48 14.91
N GLY A 120 32.44 13.20 14.78
CA GLY A 120 32.34 12.27 15.91
C GLY A 120 31.09 12.38 16.77
N LYS A 121 30.16 13.31 16.47
CA LYS A 121 28.90 13.50 17.18
C LYS A 121 27.72 12.95 16.35
N LEU A 122 26.79 12.32 17.02
CA LEU A 122 25.53 11.88 16.38
C LEU A 122 24.71 13.11 15.97
N GLU A 123 24.19 13.04 14.76
CA GLU A 123 23.38 14.11 14.15
C GLU A 123 22.19 13.52 13.41
N MET A 124 21.05 14.18 13.46
CA MET A 124 19.86 13.84 12.69
C MET A 124 19.47 15.04 11.81
N VAL A 125 19.38 14.81 10.49
CA VAL A 125 19.17 15.86 9.50
C VAL A 125 17.70 15.88 9.05
N ASN A 126 17.05 17.04 9.15
CA ASN A 126 15.64 17.25 8.76
C ASN A 126 14.69 16.17 9.29
N PRO A 127 14.73 15.80 10.59
CA PRO A 127 13.82 14.78 11.11
C PRO A 127 12.38 15.23 11.06
N VAL A 128 11.46 14.25 11.05
CA VAL A 128 10.07 14.47 11.41
C VAL A 128 10.03 14.67 12.93
N CYS A 129 9.39 15.76 13.39
CA CYS A 129 9.32 16.11 14.80
C CYS A 129 7.88 16.29 15.21
N GLU A 130 7.44 15.59 16.25
CA GLU A 130 6.11 15.73 16.82
C GLU A 130 6.21 15.84 18.35
N GLN A 131 5.37 16.66 18.94
CA GLN A 131 5.34 16.84 20.40
C GLN A 131 4.85 15.55 21.06
N GLU A 132 5.51 15.13 22.14
CA GLU A 132 5.13 13.94 22.91
C GLU A 132 3.67 14.05 23.39
N GLY A 133 2.90 12.96 23.21
CA GLY A 133 1.46 12.92 23.50
C GLY A 133 0.56 13.48 22.40
N LYS A 134 1.13 14.02 21.31
CA LYS A 134 0.39 14.53 20.14
C LYS A 134 0.87 13.91 18.82
N GLU A 135 1.48 12.73 18.91
CA GLU A 135 2.04 12.05 17.76
C GLU A 135 0.95 11.60 16.79
N ARG A 136 1.10 11.95 15.53
CA ARG A 136 0.25 11.51 14.43
C ARG A 136 0.95 10.47 13.57
N PHE A 137 2.24 10.68 13.30
CA PHE A 137 3.04 9.92 12.36
C PHE A 137 4.36 9.40 12.94
N THR A 138 4.70 9.74 14.17
CA THR A 138 5.80 9.12 14.93
C THR A 138 5.24 8.11 15.92
N GLY A 139 6.01 7.05 16.21
CA GLY A 139 5.56 5.98 17.09
C GLY A 139 4.44 5.09 16.51
N LYS A 140 4.28 5.06 15.18
CA LYS A 140 3.24 4.31 14.47
C LYS A 140 3.77 3.74 13.17
N ILE A 141 3.02 2.81 12.58
CA ILE A 141 3.24 2.37 11.21
C ILE A 141 2.60 3.42 10.28
N VAL A 142 3.41 3.98 9.38
CA VAL A 142 3.04 5.13 8.55
C VAL A 142 3.02 4.76 7.07
N PRO A 143 1.93 5.06 6.34
CA PRO A 143 1.84 4.75 4.91
C PRO A 143 2.74 5.66 4.07
N LEU A 144 3.39 5.08 3.07
CA LEU A 144 4.14 5.79 2.03
C LEU A 144 3.41 5.71 0.70
N TYR A 145 2.92 6.84 0.23
CA TYR A 145 2.18 6.94 -1.04
C TYR A 145 3.10 7.30 -2.21
N PRO A 146 2.75 6.87 -3.44
CA PRO A 146 3.40 7.38 -4.65
C PRO A 146 3.13 8.90 -4.79
N LEU A 147 4.19 9.70 -4.88
CA LEU A 147 4.09 11.15 -4.96
C LEU A 147 4.06 11.68 -6.40
N THR A 148 3.61 12.91 -6.55
CA THR A 148 3.80 13.75 -7.73
C THR A 148 4.33 15.12 -7.30
N SER A 149 4.92 15.87 -8.24
CA SER A 149 5.42 17.21 -7.95
C SER A 149 4.35 18.10 -7.30
N GLY A 150 4.67 18.69 -6.15
CA GLY A 150 3.76 19.53 -5.35
C GLY A 150 2.96 18.80 -4.28
N LEU A 151 2.86 17.47 -4.29
CA LEU A 151 2.29 16.67 -3.19
C LEU A 151 3.40 16.10 -2.31
N THR A 152 3.25 16.24 -0.99
CA THR A 152 4.17 15.65 0.00
C THR A 152 3.48 14.50 0.74
N GLN A 153 4.28 13.57 1.32
CA GLN A 153 3.74 12.50 2.16
C GLN A 153 2.82 13.05 3.25
N LYS A 154 3.25 14.11 3.94
CA LYS A 154 2.46 14.74 5.01
C LYS A 154 1.08 15.22 4.53
N ILE A 155 0.99 15.79 3.32
CA ILE A 155 -0.29 16.23 2.75
C ILE A 155 -1.18 15.01 2.47
N LEU A 156 -0.64 13.98 1.80
CA LEU A 156 -1.40 12.76 1.48
C LEU A 156 -1.88 12.04 2.75
N GLN A 157 -0.98 11.78 3.68
CA GLN A 157 -1.29 11.12 4.96
C GLN A 157 -2.38 11.88 5.74
N SER A 158 -2.23 13.21 5.87
CA SER A 158 -3.21 14.04 6.59
C SER A 158 -4.56 14.07 5.88
N THR A 159 -4.57 14.10 4.54
CA THR A 159 -5.80 14.15 3.76
C THR A 159 -6.51 12.78 3.80
N MET A 160 -5.77 11.68 3.75
CA MET A 160 -6.28 10.31 3.90
C MET A 160 -6.92 10.09 5.28
N GLU A 161 -6.23 10.51 6.35
CA GLU A 161 -6.78 10.41 7.71
C GLU A 161 -8.11 11.16 7.86
N LEU A 162 -8.22 12.34 7.24
CA LEU A 162 -9.46 13.11 7.22
C LEU A 162 -10.53 12.43 6.36
N ALA A 163 -10.17 11.86 5.21
CA ALA A 163 -11.10 11.15 4.33
C ALA A 163 -11.74 9.96 5.05
N ILE A 164 -10.94 9.12 5.70
CA ILE A 164 -11.43 7.97 6.46
C ILE A 164 -12.38 8.41 7.58
N LYS A 165 -12.06 9.48 8.30
CA LYS A 165 -12.92 10.03 9.36
C LYS A 165 -14.22 10.61 8.82
N GLU A 166 -14.18 11.31 7.68
CA GLU A 166 -15.32 12.02 7.12
C GLU A 166 -16.30 11.08 6.43
N VAL A 167 -15.82 10.04 5.77
CA VAL A 167 -16.67 9.01 5.15
C VAL A 167 -17.40 8.19 6.22
N GLY A 168 -16.78 8.00 7.39
CA GLY A 168 -17.36 7.25 8.48
C GLY A 168 -17.51 5.77 8.13
N ARG A 169 -18.71 5.21 8.32
CA ARG A 169 -18.97 3.79 8.05
C ARG A 169 -19.36 3.60 6.58
N MET A 170 -18.55 2.83 5.86
CA MET A 170 -18.84 2.36 4.51
C MET A 170 -19.73 1.12 4.56
N GLU A 171 -20.62 0.99 3.59
CA GLU A 171 -21.48 -0.17 3.45
C GLU A 171 -20.69 -1.38 2.93
N GLU A 172 -20.80 -2.51 3.64
CA GLU A 172 -20.17 -3.77 3.25
C GLU A 172 -20.98 -4.42 2.12
N TYR A 173 -20.32 -4.77 1.02
CA TYR A 173 -20.96 -5.34 -0.17
C TYR A 173 -20.59 -6.80 -0.42
N ILE A 174 -19.57 -7.37 0.25
CA ILE A 174 -19.32 -8.81 0.19
C ILE A 174 -20.23 -9.50 1.22
N PRO A 175 -21.09 -10.44 0.80
CA PRO A 175 -21.99 -11.18 1.69
C PRO A 175 -21.24 -11.84 2.86
N SER A 176 -21.90 -11.92 4.02
CA SER A 176 -21.29 -12.44 5.25
C SER A 176 -20.85 -13.89 5.15
N ASP A 177 -21.63 -14.73 4.47
CA ASP A 177 -21.32 -16.15 4.23
C ASP A 177 -20.05 -16.34 3.40
N ILE A 178 -19.83 -15.47 2.41
CA ILE A 178 -18.59 -15.46 1.60
C ILE A 178 -17.41 -15.01 2.47
N ARG A 179 -17.57 -13.91 3.25
CA ARG A 179 -16.53 -13.41 4.12
C ARG A 179 -16.10 -14.44 5.17
N GLU A 180 -17.06 -15.11 5.80
CA GLU A 180 -16.80 -16.15 6.78
C GLU A 180 -16.09 -17.36 6.15
N LYS A 181 -16.58 -17.83 5.00
CA LYS A 181 -16.02 -18.98 4.29
C LYS A 181 -14.56 -18.78 3.87
N TYR A 182 -14.21 -17.57 3.45
CA TYR A 182 -12.87 -17.25 2.94
C TYR A 182 -12.04 -16.41 3.91
N HIS A 183 -12.51 -16.22 5.14
CA HIS A 183 -11.84 -15.44 6.19
C HIS A 183 -11.50 -14.00 5.76
N ILE A 184 -12.42 -13.37 5.02
CA ILE A 184 -12.24 -12.02 4.50
C ILE A 184 -12.68 -10.98 5.52
N ALA A 185 -11.80 -10.02 5.81
CA ALA A 185 -12.07 -8.93 6.74
C ALA A 185 -13.23 -8.03 6.29
N GLU A 186 -13.87 -7.38 7.25
CA GLU A 186 -14.90 -6.36 7.01
C GLU A 186 -14.29 -5.10 6.37
N LEU A 187 -15.04 -4.43 5.48
CA LEU A 187 -14.55 -3.32 4.66
C LEU A 187 -13.96 -2.17 5.47
N ASN A 188 -14.63 -1.73 6.55
CA ASN A 188 -14.16 -0.58 7.34
C ASN A 188 -12.89 -0.92 8.13
N PHE A 189 -12.77 -2.15 8.63
CA PHE A 189 -11.53 -2.64 9.23
C PHE A 189 -10.40 -2.64 8.20
N ALA A 190 -10.65 -3.19 7.01
CA ALA A 190 -9.66 -3.28 5.96
C ALA A 190 -9.23 -1.90 5.46
N MET A 191 -10.19 -0.99 5.24
CA MET A 191 -9.92 0.37 4.77
C MET A 191 -9.06 1.16 5.77
N LYS A 192 -9.33 1.04 7.07
CA LYS A 192 -8.51 1.67 8.10
C LYS A 192 -7.10 1.10 8.11
N ASN A 193 -6.97 -0.25 8.10
CA ASN A 193 -5.70 -0.91 8.31
C ASN A 193 -4.82 -1.04 7.05
N ILE A 194 -5.36 -0.87 5.85
CA ILE A 194 -4.55 -0.75 4.64
C ILE A 194 -3.78 0.58 4.60
N HIS A 195 -4.32 1.64 5.21
CA HIS A 195 -3.71 2.96 5.27
C HIS A 195 -2.96 3.20 6.58
N PHE A 196 -3.59 2.96 7.72
CA PHE A 196 -3.04 3.23 9.06
C PHE A 196 -3.18 1.99 9.94
N PRO A 197 -2.39 0.94 9.70
CA PRO A 197 -2.46 -0.30 10.45
C PRO A 197 -1.98 -0.11 11.89
N GLU A 198 -2.60 -0.84 12.81
CA GLU A 198 -2.17 -0.90 14.20
C GLU A 198 -0.89 -1.75 14.35
N ASN A 199 -0.76 -2.79 13.51
CA ASN A 199 0.38 -3.68 13.38
C ASN A 199 0.41 -4.30 11.99
N PHE A 200 1.49 -5.00 11.62
CA PHE A 200 1.62 -5.64 10.30
C PHE A 200 0.67 -6.82 10.10
N GLU A 201 0.19 -7.47 11.14
CA GLU A 201 -0.83 -8.52 11.03
C GLU A 201 -2.16 -7.90 10.53
N SER A 202 -2.62 -6.83 11.16
CA SER A 202 -3.81 -6.08 10.72
C SER A 202 -3.67 -5.55 9.29
N TYR A 203 -2.47 -5.13 8.90
CA TYR A 203 -2.17 -4.75 7.52
C TYR A 203 -2.32 -5.91 6.54
N ASN A 204 -1.77 -7.08 6.87
CA ASN A 204 -1.85 -8.26 6.01
C ASN A 204 -3.31 -8.71 5.82
N ILE A 205 -4.09 -8.76 6.90
CA ILE A 205 -5.53 -9.07 6.86
C ILE A 205 -6.28 -8.07 5.95
N ALA A 206 -5.99 -6.78 6.08
CA ALA A 206 -6.58 -5.75 5.25
C ALA A 206 -6.19 -5.90 3.77
N ARG A 207 -4.92 -6.20 3.51
CA ARG A 207 -4.40 -6.41 2.15
C ARG A 207 -5.03 -7.63 1.48
N GLU A 208 -5.19 -8.74 2.19
CA GLU A 208 -5.86 -9.93 1.69
C GLU A 208 -7.29 -9.64 1.23
N ARG A 209 -8.03 -8.81 1.99
CA ARG A 209 -9.37 -8.36 1.60
C ARG A 209 -9.36 -7.66 0.24
N PHE A 210 -8.48 -6.68 0.02
CA PHE A 210 -8.47 -5.92 -1.23
C PHE A 210 -7.93 -6.73 -2.40
N VAL A 211 -6.97 -7.64 -2.18
CA VAL A 211 -6.52 -8.60 -3.20
C VAL A 211 -7.66 -9.54 -3.61
N PHE A 212 -8.41 -10.07 -2.65
CA PHE A 212 -9.58 -10.90 -2.94
C PHE A 212 -10.61 -10.14 -3.78
N GLU A 213 -10.91 -8.90 -3.42
CA GLU A 213 -11.88 -8.05 -4.11
C GLU A 213 -11.47 -7.77 -5.56
N GLU A 214 -10.23 -7.36 -5.79
CA GLU A 214 -9.70 -7.12 -7.14
C GLU A 214 -9.80 -8.37 -8.02
N LEU A 215 -9.39 -9.53 -7.49
CA LEU A 215 -9.47 -10.79 -8.20
C LEU A 215 -10.92 -11.24 -8.41
N LEU A 216 -11.82 -11.02 -7.45
CA LEU A 216 -13.24 -11.32 -7.58
C LEU A 216 -13.87 -10.52 -8.71
N VAL A 217 -13.64 -9.20 -8.76
CA VAL A 217 -14.15 -8.32 -9.82
C VAL A 217 -13.65 -8.78 -11.18
N LEU A 218 -12.36 -9.12 -11.29
CA LEU A 218 -11.77 -9.65 -12.52
C LEU A 218 -12.44 -10.97 -12.94
N GLN A 219 -12.62 -11.91 -12.01
CA GLN A 219 -13.25 -13.20 -12.28
C GLN A 219 -14.72 -13.06 -12.70
N LEU A 220 -15.47 -12.17 -12.05
CA LEU A 220 -16.86 -11.89 -12.45
C LEU A 220 -16.93 -11.29 -13.86
N ALA A 221 -16.04 -10.36 -14.19
CA ALA A 221 -15.98 -9.77 -15.52
C ALA A 221 -15.61 -10.81 -16.60
N LEU A 222 -14.68 -11.71 -16.32
CA LEU A 222 -14.30 -12.80 -17.23
C LEU A 222 -15.43 -13.83 -17.38
N SER A 223 -16.11 -14.19 -16.28
CA SER A 223 -17.23 -15.13 -16.30
C SER A 223 -18.39 -14.59 -17.13
N GLY A 224 -18.74 -13.31 -16.96
CA GLY A 224 -19.78 -12.67 -17.77
C GLY A 224 -19.47 -12.69 -19.28
N ARG A 225 -18.19 -12.49 -19.66
CA ARG A 225 -17.76 -12.62 -21.05
C ARG A 225 -17.80 -14.06 -21.56
N LYS A 226 -17.45 -15.03 -20.70
CA LYS A 226 -17.49 -16.45 -21.05
C LYS A 226 -18.92 -16.89 -21.34
N ASP A 227 -19.89 -16.46 -20.54
CA ASP A 227 -21.31 -16.80 -20.74
C ASP A 227 -21.85 -16.26 -22.07
N ILE A 228 -21.43 -15.05 -22.47
CA ILE A 228 -21.80 -14.47 -23.77
C ILE A 228 -21.20 -15.30 -24.92
N ASN A 229 -19.94 -15.72 -24.80
CA ASN A 229 -19.27 -16.48 -25.85
C ASN A 229 -19.78 -17.94 -25.91
N THR A 230 -20.11 -18.57 -24.77
CA THR A 230 -20.62 -19.95 -24.72
C THR A 230 -22.10 -20.06 -25.12
N SER A 231 -22.83 -18.94 -25.25
CA SER A 231 -24.18 -18.91 -25.78
C SER A 231 -24.20 -18.98 -27.31
N GLN A 232 -23.08 -18.88 -28.00
CA GLN A 232 -22.99 -19.04 -29.45
C GLN A 232 -22.94 -20.53 -29.81
N ASP A 233 -23.72 -20.88 -30.84
CA ASP A 233 -23.72 -22.24 -31.38
C ASP A 233 -22.36 -22.59 -31.97
N GLY A 234 -21.82 -23.72 -31.53
CA GLY A 234 -20.56 -24.30 -32.02
C GLY A 234 -20.80 -25.48 -32.97
N ILE A 235 -19.73 -25.90 -33.63
CA ILE A 235 -19.79 -27.14 -34.44
C ILE A 235 -19.75 -28.32 -33.49
N VAL A 236 -20.71 -29.26 -33.66
CA VAL A 236 -20.72 -30.51 -32.93
C VAL A 236 -19.87 -31.56 -33.70
N PHE A 237 -18.90 -32.10 -33.02
CA PHE A 237 -18.12 -33.22 -33.53
C PHE A 237 -18.73 -34.52 -32.98
N GLU A 238 -19.55 -35.21 -33.77
CA GLU A 238 -20.26 -36.43 -33.34
C GLU A 238 -19.31 -37.64 -33.24
N ASP A 239 -18.38 -37.80 -34.20
CA ASP A 239 -17.41 -38.87 -34.22
C ASP A 239 -16.07 -38.40 -33.69
N ILE A 240 -15.65 -38.99 -32.56
CA ILE A 240 -14.35 -38.77 -31.91
C ILE A 240 -13.51 -40.06 -31.87
N ASN A 241 -13.93 -41.12 -32.57
CA ASN A 241 -13.25 -42.42 -32.56
C ASN A 241 -11.81 -42.28 -33.08
N CYS A 242 -11.59 -41.42 -34.06
CA CYS A 242 -10.26 -41.11 -34.57
C CYS A 242 -9.27 -40.66 -33.49
N VAL A 243 -9.75 -39.97 -32.42
CA VAL A 243 -8.90 -39.54 -31.32
C VAL A 243 -8.51 -40.70 -30.42
N HIS A 244 -9.44 -41.65 -30.19
CA HIS A 244 -9.15 -42.87 -29.43
C HIS A 244 -8.16 -43.76 -30.19
N GLU A 245 -8.40 -44.00 -31.50
CA GLU A 245 -7.47 -44.73 -32.35
C GLU A 245 -6.07 -44.11 -32.38
N PHE A 246 -6.01 -42.76 -32.44
CA PHE A 246 -4.72 -42.04 -32.39
C PHE A 246 -4.03 -42.26 -31.05
N THR A 247 -4.74 -42.12 -29.93
CA THR A 247 -4.14 -42.27 -28.59
C THR A 247 -3.67 -43.67 -28.30
N ASP A 248 -4.37 -44.69 -28.81
CA ASP A 248 -4.01 -46.09 -28.64
C ASP A 248 -2.79 -46.50 -29.45
N ASN A 249 -2.51 -45.82 -30.58
CA ASN A 249 -1.38 -46.04 -31.43
C ASN A 249 -0.12 -45.22 -31.01
N LEU A 250 -0.17 -44.43 -29.93
CA LEU A 250 1.00 -43.72 -29.46
C LEU A 250 2.06 -44.67 -28.90
N PRO A 251 3.38 -44.42 -29.14
CA PRO A 251 4.47 -45.25 -28.62
C PRO A 251 4.68 -45.08 -27.10
N PHE A 252 3.85 -44.32 -26.42
CA PHE A 252 3.89 -44.05 -24.97
C PHE A 252 2.47 -43.89 -24.41
N SER A 253 2.31 -44.07 -23.11
CA SER A 253 1.04 -43.83 -22.44
C SER A 253 0.90 -42.40 -22.01
N LEU A 254 -0.27 -41.80 -22.27
CA LEU A 254 -0.60 -40.45 -21.79
C LEU A 254 -0.62 -40.41 -20.26
N THR A 255 -0.11 -39.32 -19.68
CA THR A 255 -0.20 -39.06 -18.25
C THR A 255 -1.65 -38.81 -17.84
N ASN A 256 -1.95 -38.89 -16.53
CA ASN A 256 -3.31 -38.63 -16.03
C ASN A 256 -3.76 -37.20 -16.34
N ALA A 257 -2.86 -36.21 -16.28
CA ALA A 257 -3.14 -34.82 -16.62
C ALA A 257 -3.48 -34.67 -18.12
N GLN A 258 -2.72 -35.29 -19.01
CA GLN A 258 -3.00 -35.30 -20.45
C GLN A 258 -4.33 -35.94 -20.76
N LYS A 259 -4.63 -37.14 -20.18
CA LYS A 259 -5.92 -37.83 -20.33
C LYS A 259 -7.10 -36.95 -19.87
N LYS A 260 -6.95 -36.30 -18.72
CA LYS A 260 -7.97 -35.39 -18.20
C LYS A 260 -8.22 -34.23 -19.15
N THR A 261 -7.16 -33.56 -19.61
CA THR A 261 -7.27 -32.42 -20.55
C THR A 261 -7.91 -32.85 -21.86
N LEU A 262 -7.50 -34.00 -22.44
CA LEU A 262 -8.09 -34.52 -23.65
C LEU A 262 -9.58 -34.79 -23.48
N ASN A 263 -9.99 -35.48 -22.42
CA ASN A 263 -11.40 -35.75 -22.13
C ASN A 263 -12.23 -34.46 -21.98
N GLU A 264 -11.69 -33.42 -21.38
CA GLU A 264 -12.37 -32.13 -21.26
C GLU A 264 -12.54 -31.47 -22.64
N ILE A 265 -11.52 -31.50 -23.50
CA ILE A 265 -11.59 -31.00 -24.88
C ILE A 265 -12.66 -31.77 -25.68
N LEU A 266 -12.65 -33.11 -25.62
CA LEU A 266 -13.64 -33.92 -26.30
C LEU A 266 -15.06 -33.69 -25.85
N LYS A 267 -15.25 -33.42 -24.54
CA LYS A 267 -16.54 -33.03 -23.99
C LYS A 267 -17.01 -31.69 -24.55
N ASP A 268 -16.11 -30.72 -24.66
CA ASP A 268 -16.43 -29.42 -25.24
C ASP A 268 -16.79 -29.55 -26.73
N CYS A 269 -16.04 -30.36 -27.51
CA CYS A 269 -16.32 -30.64 -28.92
C CYS A 269 -17.71 -31.26 -29.17
N LYS A 270 -18.20 -32.05 -28.23
CA LYS A 270 -19.56 -32.64 -28.29
C LYS A 270 -20.67 -31.73 -27.78
N SER A 271 -20.33 -30.65 -27.11
CA SER A 271 -21.32 -29.83 -26.39
C SER A 271 -22.26 -29.00 -27.26
N GLY A 272 -21.92 -28.81 -28.55
CA GLY A 272 -22.66 -27.88 -29.44
C GLY A 272 -22.43 -26.40 -29.11
N LYS A 273 -21.52 -26.09 -28.17
CA LYS A 273 -21.13 -24.74 -27.80
C LYS A 273 -19.76 -24.41 -28.37
N MET A 274 -19.51 -23.13 -28.65
CA MET A 274 -18.21 -22.70 -29.10
C MET A 274 -17.15 -22.94 -28.00
N MET A 275 -16.15 -23.78 -28.30
CA MET A 275 -15.07 -24.09 -27.37
C MET A 275 -14.11 -22.89 -27.27
N ASN A 276 -13.82 -22.45 -26.04
CA ASN A 276 -12.80 -21.46 -25.74
C ASN A 276 -11.99 -21.95 -24.52
N ARG A 277 -10.91 -22.73 -24.79
CA ARG A 277 -10.12 -23.39 -23.77
C ARG A 277 -8.63 -23.11 -23.96
N LEU A 278 -7.96 -22.66 -22.89
CA LEU A 278 -6.51 -22.53 -22.83
C LEU A 278 -5.90 -23.80 -22.24
N VAL A 279 -5.01 -24.45 -22.98
CA VAL A 279 -4.18 -25.55 -22.48
C VAL A 279 -2.82 -25.03 -22.09
N GLN A 280 -2.52 -25.08 -20.79
CA GLN A 280 -1.26 -24.62 -20.24
C GLN A 280 -0.45 -25.79 -19.68
N GLY A 281 0.86 -25.75 -19.86
CA GLY A 281 1.81 -26.75 -19.32
C GLY A 281 3.24 -26.30 -19.56
N ASP A 282 4.18 -26.87 -18.81
CA ASP A 282 5.60 -26.57 -18.93
C ASP A 282 6.20 -26.97 -20.27
N VAL A 283 7.38 -26.45 -20.60
CA VAL A 283 8.13 -26.83 -21.79
C VAL A 283 8.47 -28.35 -21.71
N GLY A 284 8.16 -29.10 -22.76
CA GLY A 284 8.33 -30.55 -22.77
C GLY A 284 7.21 -31.36 -22.13
N SER A 285 6.12 -30.76 -21.67
CA SER A 285 4.97 -31.48 -21.09
C SER A 285 4.07 -32.18 -22.08
N GLY A 286 4.41 -32.16 -23.39
CA GLY A 286 3.62 -32.79 -24.43
C GLY A 286 2.32 -32.06 -24.79
N LYS A 287 2.31 -30.72 -24.74
CA LYS A 287 1.13 -29.91 -25.11
C LYS A 287 0.73 -30.07 -26.59
N THR A 288 1.72 -30.22 -27.44
CA THR A 288 1.58 -30.38 -28.89
C THR A 288 1.35 -31.82 -29.23
#